data_3100daf71263e2877e3198bad39418e8
#
_entry.id   3100daf71263e2877e3198bad39418e8
#
_cell.length_a   1.000
_cell.length_b   1.000
_cell.length_c   1.000
_cell.angle_alpha   90.00
_cell.angle_beta   90.00
_cell.angle_gamma   90.00
#
_symmetry.space_group_name_H-M   'P 1'
#
loop_
_entity.id
_entity.type
_entity.pdbx_description
1 polymer ?
#
loop_
_entity_poly.entity_id
_entity_poly.type
_entity_poly.pdbx_seq_one_letter_code
_entity_poly.pdbx_strand_id
1 'polypeptide(L)'
;TPMNAIIGFTTLAVSNIDNQERVRDYLGKILSSSNHLLSLINDILDMSRIESGKIQLEETEVSLSDVLHDLKTIISGQIHAKQLELYMDAMDVTNEDVYCDKTRLNQVLLNLLSNAVKFTPAGGTVSVRLKQFPGIAKGSELYEIRVKDNGIGMSPEFVQKIFSPFERER
;
A
#
# COMPACT_ATOMS: atom_id res chain seq x y z
N THR A 1 -19.42 3.75 3.59
CA THR A 1 -18.55 4.89 3.96
C THR A 1 -18.09 4.73 5.39
N PRO A 2 -16.79 4.94 5.70
CA PRO A 2 -16.22 4.61 7.02
C PRO A 2 -16.92 5.33 8.19
N MET A 3 -17.33 6.58 7.99
CA MET A 3 -18.04 7.37 9.00
C MET A 3 -19.33 6.70 9.47
N ASN A 4 -20.14 6.23 8.54
CA ASN A 4 -21.40 5.55 8.88
C ASN A 4 -21.16 4.22 9.62
N ALA A 5 -20.08 3.52 9.27
CA ALA A 5 -19.68 2.30 9.98
C ALA A 5 -19.25 2.61 11.43
N ILE A 6 -18.47 3.67 11.65
CA ILE A 6 -18.09 4.13 13.00
C ILE A 6 -19.32 4.44 13.82
N ILE A 7 -20.25 5.25 13.31
CA ILE A 7 -21.48 5.61 14.01
C ILE A 7 -22.33 4.37 14.30
N GLY A 8 -22.53 3.50 13.30
CA GLY A 8 -23.35 2.30 13.46
C GLY A 8 -22.78 1.32 14.49
N PHE A 9 -21.48 1.02 14.43
CA PHE A 9 -20.85 0.12 15.41
C PHE A 9 -20.75 0.74 16.80
N THR A 10 -20.62 2.08 16.92
CA THR A 10 -20.69 2.77 18.21
C THR A 10 -22.08 2.60 18.83
N THR A 11 -23.15 2.81 18.05
CA THR A 11 -24.52 2.60 18.51
C THR A 11 -24.76 1.16 18.97
N LEU A 12 -24.28 0.18 18.18
CA LEU A 12 -24.38 -1.24 18.54
C LEU A 12 -23.58 -1.59 19.81
N ALA A 13 -22.37 -1.01 19.98
CA ALA A 13 -21.57 -1.21 21.19
C ALA A 13 -22.30 -0.69 22.43
N VAL A 14 -22.89 0.50 22.36
CA VAL A 14 -23.68 1.09 23.46
C VAL A 14 -24.90 0.23 23.79
N SER A 15 -25.62 -0.24 22.76
CA SER A 15 -26.82 -1.08 22.95
C SER A 15 -26.51 -2.50 23.48
N ASN A 16 -25.28 -2.93 23.44
CA ASN A 16 -24.83 -4.26 23.90
C ASN A 16 -23.76 -4.15 25.00
N ILE A 17 -23.81 -3.10 25.82
CA ILE A 17 -22.73 -2.77 26.78
C ILE A 17 -22.42 -3.92 27.76
N ASP A 18 -23.39 -4.73 28.12
CA ASP A 18 -23.26 -5.85 29.03
C ASP A 18 -22.64 -7.10 28.38
N ASN A 19 -22.48 -7.12 27.05
CA ASN A 19 -21.87 -8.22 26.32
C ASN A 19 -20.45 -7.85 25.87
N GLN A 20 -19.45 -8.16 26.71
CA GLN A 20 -18.05 -7.80 26.47
C GLN A 20 -17.50 -8.31 25.14
N GLU A 21 -17.88 -9.52 24.69
CA GLU A 21 -17.40 -10.09 23.44
C GLU A 21 -17.89 -9.28 22.22
N ARG A 22 -19.18 -8.95 22.19
CA ARG A 22 -19.77 -8.10 21.15
C ARG A 22 -19.19 -6.68 21.15
N VAL A 23 -19.04 -6.09 22.33
CA VAL A 23 -18.45 -4.76 22.47
C VAL A 23 -17.03 -4.76 21.93
N ARG A 24 -16.22 -5.78 22.24
CA ARG A 24 -14.85 -5.90 21.72
C ARG A 24 -14.82 -6.01 20.18
N ASP A 25 -15.72 -6.81 19.60
CA ASP A 25 -15.85 -6.93 18.13
C ASP A 25 -16.23 -5.58 17.49
N TYR A 26 -17.22 -4.88 18.06
CA TYR A 26 -17.62 -3.56 17.54
C TYR A 26 -16.51 -2.51 17.67
N LEU A 27 -15.77 -2.48 18.77
CA LEU A 27 -14.62 -1.60 18.96
C LEU A 27 -13.51 -1.90 17.91
N GLY A 28 -13.25 -3.17 17.61
CA GLY A 28 -12.32 -3.55 16.55
C GLY A 28 -12.76 -3.04 15.18
N LYS A 29 -14.05 -3.12 14.85
CA LYS A 29 -14.63 -2.61 13.60
C LYS A 29 -14.60 -1.08 13.54
N ILE A 30 -14.84 -0.40 14.67
CA ILE A 30 -14.70 1.05 14.79
C ILE A 30 -13.26 1.48 14.49
N LEU A 31 -12.28 0.83 15.15
CA LEU A 31 -10.87 1.13 14.95
C LEU A 31 -10.44 0.94 13.50
N SER A 32 -10.84 -0.18 12.88
CA SER A 32 -10.57 -0.45 11.47
C SER A 32 -11.18 0.60 10.54
N SER A 33 -12.44 1.01 10.79
CA SER A 33 -13.13 2.03 9.99
C SER A 33 -12.51 3.41 10.19
N SER A 34 -12.05 3.73 11.41
CA SER A 34 -11.36 5.00 11.72
C SER A 34 -10.01 5.09 11.02
N ASN A 35 -9.23 4.02 11.03
CA ASN A 35 -7.94 3.95 10.31
C ASN A 35 -8.14 4.09 8.80
N HIS A 36 -9.19 3.48 8.24
CA HIS A 36 -9.52 3.64 6.83
C HIS A 36 -9.93 5.09 6.50
N LEU A 37 -10.72 5.74 7.37
CA LEU A 37 -11.08 7.15 7.19
C LEU A 37 -9.85 8.06 7.23
N LEU A 38 -8.94 7.83 8.18
CA LEU A 38 -7.70 8.58 8.29
C LEU A 38 -6.82 8.43 7.03
N SER A 39 -6.71 7.21 6.50
CA SER A 39 -6.01 6.97 5.22
C SER A 39 -6.62 7.79 4.08
N LEU A 40 -7.96 7.77 3.93
CA LEU A 40 -8.63 8.54 2.87
C LEU A 40 -8.41 10.05 3.01
N ILE A 41 -8.40 10.59 4.24
CA ILE A 41 -8.12 12.00 4.48
C ILE A 41 -6.69 12.33 4.05
N ASN A 42 -5.72 11.51 4.43
CA ASN A 42 -4.32 11.71 4.05
C ASN A 42 -4.13 11.63 2.53
N ASP A 43 -4.79 10.68 1.84
CA ASP A 43 -4.75 10.55 0.40
C ASP A 43 -5.30 11.83 -0.30
N ILE A 44 -6.40 12.40 0.21
CA ILE A 44 -6.97 13.65 -0.31
C ILE A 44 -6.02 14.84 -0.09
N LEU A 45 -5.41 14.92 1.11
CA LEU A 45 -4.45 15.98 1.42
C LEU A 45 -3.18 15.87 0.54
N ASP A 46 -2.67 14.66 0.34
CA ASP A 46 -1.53 14.42 -0.53
C ASP A 46 -1.87 14.78 -1.99
N MET A 47 -3.04 14.39 -2.49
CA MET A 47 -3.50 14.77 -3.84
C MET A 47 -3.57 16.29 -4.00
N SER A 48 -4.14 16.99 -3.02
CA SER A 48 -4.21 18.46 -3.04
C SER A 48 -2.83 19.12 -3.05
N ARG A 49 -1.86 18.56 -2.31
CA ARG A 49 -0.46 19.04 -2.30
C ARG A 49 0.24 18.81 -3.63
N ILE A 50 0.01 17.66 -4.27
CA ILE A 50 0.54 17.32 -5.59
C ILE A 50 -0.02 18.29 -6.64
N GLU A 51 -1.36 18.44 -6.71
CA GLU A 51 -2.03 19.32 -7.67
C GLU A 51 -1.62 20.79 -7.53
N SER A 52 -1.40 21.24 -6.29
CA SER A 52 -0.93 22.62 -6.04
C SER A 52 0.57 22.82 -6.22
N GLY A 53 1.34 21.77 -6.57
CA GLY A 53 2.80 21.83 -6.72
C GLY A 53 3.54 22.11 -5.41
N LYS A 54 2.89 21.90 -4.26
CA LYS A 54 3.46 22.20 -2.93
C LYS A 54 4.07 20.99 -2.25
N ILE A 55 4.15 19.84 -2.93
CA ILE A 55 4.82 18.67 -2.37
C ILE A 55 6.33 18.96 -2.34
N GLN A 56 6.92 18.77 -1.17
CA GLN A 56 8.37 18.81 -0.98
C GLN A 56 8.81 17.41 -0.65
N LEU A 57 9.80 16.88 -1.38
CA LEU A 57 10.41 15.59 -1.10
C LEU A 57 11.53 15.78 -0.08
N GLU A 58 11.54 14.95 0.94
CA GLU A 58 12.62 14.87 1.94
C GLU A 58 13.61 13.79 1.51
N GLU A 59 14.54 14.17 0.64
CA GLU A 59 15.55 13.23 0.13
C GLU A 59 16.63 12.98 1.19
N THR A 60 16.78 11.72 1.56
CA THR A 60 17.80 11.22 2.48
C THR A 60 18.49 10.01 1.86
N GLU A 61 19.65 9.63 2.39
CA GLU A 61 20.30 8.37 2.03
C GLU A 61 19.47 7.20 2.55
N VAL A 62 19.10 6.28 1.66
CA VAL A 62 18.18 5.16 1.93
C VAL A 62 18.73 3.90 1.29
N SER A 63 18.82 2.82 2.05
CA SER A 63 19.09 1.48 1.53
C SER A 63 17.81 0.88 0.95
N LEU A 64 17.82 0.53 -0.33
CA LEU A 64 16.70 -0.13 -0.99
C LEU A 64 16.45 -1.54 -0.46
N SER A 65 17.49 -2.22 0.02
CA SER A 65 17.37 -3.51 0.71
C SER A 65 16.56 -3.38 2.00
N ASP A 66 16.81 -2.33 2.80
CA ASP A 66 16.05 -2.06 4.02
C ASP A 66 14.58 -1.74 3.70
N VAL A 67 14.34 -0.96 2.64
CA VAL A 67 12.98 -0.68 2.16
C VAL A 67 12.24 -1.98 1.82
N LEU A 68 12.85 -2.88 1.05
CA LEU A 68 12.24 -4.17 0.69
C LEU A 68 12.00 -5.05 1.92
N HIS A 69 12.92 -5.04 2.89
CA HIS A 69 12.79 -5.80 4.13
C HIS A 69 11.63 -5.28 4.99
N ASP A 70 11.52 -3.95 5.16
CA ASP A 70 10.43 -3.31 5.89
C ASP A 70 9.07 -3.64 5.24
N LEU A 71 8.96 -3.51 3.91
CA LEU A 71 7.76 -3.85 3.16
C LEU A 71 7.35 -5.32 3.35
N LYS A 72 8.31 -6.25 3.25
CA LYS A 72 8.06 -7.68 3.48
C LYS A 72 7.49 -7.92 4.88
N THR A 73 8.05 -7.26 5.88
CA THR A 73 7.61 -7.39 7.27
C THR A 73 6.18 -6.89 7.44
N ILE A 74 5.85 -5.72 6.86
CA ILE A 74 4.52 -5.11 6.96
C ILE A 74 3.43 -5.99 6.32
N ILE A 75 3.70 -6.56 5.13
CA ILE A 75 2.67 -7.32 4.39
C ILE A 75 2.60 -8.79 4.80
N SER A 76 3.59 -9.32 5.55
CA SER A 76 3.70 -10.75 5.88
C SER A 76 2.43 -11.31 6.53
N GLY A 77 1.81 -10.57 7.43
CA GLY A 77 0.56 -10.98 8.08
C GLY A 77 -0.60 -11.20 7.09
N GLN A 78 -0.74 -10.32 6.10
CA GLN A 78 -1.78 -10.44 5.07
C GLN A 78 -1.47 -11.57 4.08
N ILE A 79 -0.21 -11.77 3.73
CA ILE A 79 0.27 -12.87 2.89
C ILE A 79 -0.06 -14.21 3.55
N HIS A 80 0.29 -14.39 4.83
CA HIS A 80 -0.03 -15.61 5.58
C HIS A 80 -1.53 -15.84 5.73
N ALA A 81 -2.29 -14.81 6.13
CA ALA A 81 -3.75 -14.92 6.30
C ALA A 81 -4.46 -15.34 5.02
N LYS A 82 -3.93 -14.99 3.86
CA LYS A 82 -4.50 -15.29 2.54
C LYS A 82 -3.82 -16.48 1.84
N GLN A 83 -2.82 -17.10 2.50
CA GLN A 83 -2.03 -18.23 1.97
C GLN A 83 -1.40 -17.92 0.60
N LEU A 84 -0.88 -16.69 0.43
CA LEU A 84 -0.19 -16.28 -0.79
C LEU A 84 1.29 -16.64 -0.74
N GLU A 85 1.88 -16.84 -1.92
CA GLU A 85 3.33 -16.91 -2.08
C GLU A 85 3.88 -15.52 -2.40
N LEU A 86 4.90 -15.08 -1.64
CA LEU A 86 5.59 -13.81 -1.85
C LEU A 86 7.03 -14.06 -2.27
N TYR A 87 7.40 -13.54 -3.43
CA TYR A 87 8.77 -13.52 -3.91
C TYR A 87 9.27 -12.07 -3.96
N MET A 88 10.44 -11.84 -3.36
CA MET A 88 11.10 -10.53 -3.41
C MET A 88 12.55 -10.76 -3.81
N ASP A 89 12.96 -10.20 -4.93
CA ASP A 89 14.32 -10.30 -5.44
C ASP A 89 14.91 -8.94 -5.85
N ALA A 90 16.22 -8.78 -5.67
CA ALA A 90 17.02 -7.67 -6.13
C ALA A 90 18.13 -8.23 -7.03
N MET A 91 17.87 -8.32 -8.33
CA MET A 91 18.82 -8.85 -9.31
C MET A 91 19.60 -7.73 -9.99
N ASP A 92 20.90 -7.93 -10.13
CA ASP A 92 21.78 -6.97 -10.82
C ASP A 92 21.83 -5.58 -10.17
N VAL A 93 21.63 -5.51 -8.85
CA VAL A 93 21.77 -4.29 -8.07
C VAL A 93 23.18 -4.23 -7.48
N THR A 94 23.98 -3.29 -7.92
CA THR A 94 25.35 -3.09 -7.45
C THR A 94 25.49 -1.95 -6.46
N ASN A 95 24.53 -1.03 -6.47
CA ASN A 95 24.43 0.08 -5.52
C ASN A 95 23.03 0.09 -4.91
N GLU A 96 22.94 -0.18 -3.61
CA GLU A 96 21.66 -0.26 -2.89
C GLU A 96 21.29 1.06 -2.21
N ASP A 97 22.29 1.93 -2.00
CA ASP A 97 22.10 3.20 -1.31
C ASP A 97 21.76 4.30 -2.30
N VAL A 98 20.62 4.92 -2.11
CA VAL A 98 20.06 5.94 -2.99
C VAL A 98 19.59 7.15 -2.19
N TYR A 99 19.59 8.34 -2.82
CA TYR A 99 18.95 9.52 -2.25
C TYR A 99 17.50 9.57 -2.71
N CYS A 100 16.56 9.39 -1.79
CA CYS A 100 15.13 9.49 -2.05
C CYS A 100 14.33 9.83 -0.79
N ASP A 101 13.05 10.15 -0.96
CA ASP A 101 12.10 10.24 0.15
C ASP A 101 11.60 8.83 0.51
N LYS A 102 12.18 8.24 1.58
CA LYS A 102 11.83 6.89 2.07
C LYS A 102 10.34 6.76 2.37
N THR A 103 9.73 7.79 2.95
CA THR A 103 8.32 7.76 3.35
C THR A 103 7.42 7.67 2.14
N ARG A 104 7.68 8.49 1.12
CA ARG A 104 6.91 8.49 -0.13
C ARG A 104 7.14 7.23 -0.95
N LEU A 105 8.39 6.76 -1.02
CA LEU A 105 8.70 5.48 -1.67
C LEU A 105 7.93 4.33 -1.02
N ASN A 106 7.97 4.21 0.29
CA ASN A 106 7.22 3.21 1.04
C ASN A 106 5.71 3.33 0.82
N GLN A 107 5.16 4.55 0.80
CA GLN A 107 3.74 4.79 0.55
C GLN A 107 3.31 4.25 -0.83
N VAL A 108 4.08 4.55 -1.88
CA VAL A 108 3.82 4.04 -3.23
C VAL A 108 3.88 2.51 -3.27
N LEU A 109 4.94 1.93 -2.73
CA LEU A 109 5.15 0.48 -2.76
C LEU A 109 4.11 -0.28 -1.93
N LEU A 110 3.74 0.24 -0.75
CA LEU A 110 2.67 -0.35 0.07
C LEU A 110 1.31 -0.28 -0.62
N ASN A 111 1.01 0.80 -1.35
CA ASN A 111 -0.23 0.90 -2.13
C ASN A 111 -0.28 -0.15 -3.24
N LEU A 112 0.81 -0.36 -3.97
CA LEU A 112 0.91 -1.38 -5.01
C LEU A 112 0.80 -2.79 -4.42
N LEU A 113 1.55 -3.08 -3.35
CA LEU A 113 1.57 -4.39 -2.70
C LEU A 113 0.23 -4.73 -2.04
N SER A 114 -0.40 -3.79 -1.35
CA SER A 114 -1.72 -4.03 -0.74
C SER A 114 -2.79 -4.29 -1.80
N ASN A 115 -2.73 -3.63 -2.95
CA ASN A 115 -3.60 -3.94 -4.09
C ASN A 115 -3.31 -5.34 -4.65
N ALA A 116 -2.05 -5.70 -4.89
CA ALA A 116 -1.66 -7.03 -5.34
C ALA A 116 -2.18 -8.12 -4.39
N VAL A 117 -1.95 -7.97 -3.08
CA VAL A 117 -2.45 -8.90 -2.07
C VAL A 117 -3.98 -8.95 -2.03
N LYS A 118 -4.64 -7.80 -2.14
CA LYS A 118 -6.11 -7.70 -2.12
C LYS A 118 -6.75 -8.45 -3.27
N PHE A 119 -6.24 -8.30 -4.48
CA PHE A 119 -6.85 -8.81 -5.71
C PHE A 119 -6.33 -10.18 -6.15
N THR A 120 -5.31 -10.72 -5.49
CA THR A 120 -4.84 -12.09 -5.69
C THR A 120 -5.68 -13.06 -4.87
N PRO A 121 -6.27 -14.12 -5.46
CA PRO A 121 -7.01 -15.14 -4.71
C PRO A 121 -6.08 -15.94 -3.80
N ALA A 122 -6.64 -16.62 -2.80
CA ALA A 122 -5.90 -17.51 -1.90
C ALA A 122 -5.10 -18.55 -2.70
N GLY A 123 -3.86 -18.81 -2.27
CA GLY A 123 -2.92 -19.68 -2.97
C GLY A 123 -2.25 -19.06 -4.20
N GLY A 124 -2.52 -17.79 -4.49
CA GLY A 124 -1.87 -17.07 -5.59
C GLY A 124 -0.48 -16.55 -5.22
N THR A 125 0.13 -15.84 -6.15
CA THR A 125 1.53 -15.40 -6.07
C THR A 125 1.63 -13.89 -6.28
N VAL A 126 2.42 -13.24 -5.43
CA VAL A 126 2.83 -11.84 -5.57
C VAL A 126 4.35 -11.78 -5.64
N SER A 127 4.90 -11.03 -6.57
CA SER A 127 6.35 -10.86 -6.69
C SER A 127 6.74 -9.39 -6.78
N VAL A 128 7.84 -9.05 -6.13
CA VAL A 128 8.50 -7.74 -6.20
C VAL A 128 9.90 -7.94 -6.73
N ARG A 129 10.24 -7.22 -7.78
CA ARG A 129 11.58 -7.26 -8.37
C ARG A 129 12.16 -5.87 -8.46
N LEU A 130 13.35 -5.72 -7.89
CA LEU A 130 14.19 -4.53 -8.04
C LEU A 130 15.27 -4.79 -9.09
N LYS A 131 15.43 -3.86 -10.03
CA LYS A 131 16.51 -3.86 -11.01
C LYS A 131 17.17 -2.50 -11.08
N GLN A 132 18.48 -2.51 -11.27
CA GLN A 132 19.28 -1.31 -11.54
C GLN A 132 19.67 -1.26 -13.01
N PHE A 133 19.65 -0.07 -13.57
CA PHE A 133 20.08 0.22 -14.93
C PHE A 133 20.98 1.46 -14.92
N PRO A 134 21.87 1.62 -15.91
CA PRO A 134 22.60 2.88 -16.07
C PRO A 134 21.63 4.06 -16.21
N GLY A 135 21.88 5.13 -15.46
CA GLY A 135 21.12 6.36 -15.57
C GLY A 135 21.47 7.14 -16.84
N ILE A 136 20.61 8.10 -17.19
CA ILE A 136 20.82 8.97 -18.37
C ILE A 136 21.97 9.97 -18.14
N ALA A 137 22.06 10.51 -16.93
CA ALA A 137 23.12 11.43 -16.54
C ALA A 137 24.34 10.68 -16.02
N LYS A 138 25.54 11.23 -16.27
CA LYS A 138 26.78 10.65 -15.74
C LYS A 138 26.75 10.64 -14.22
N GLY A 139 26.91 9.44 -13.61
CA GLY A 139 26.89 9.25 -12.17
C GLY A 139 25.48 9.13 -11.57
N SER A 140 24.44 8.99 -12.41
CA SER A 140 23.10 8.62 -11.96
C SER A 140 22.79 7.16 -12.31
N GLU A 141 21.88 6.56 -11.56
CA GLU A 141 21.37 5.22 -11.75
C GLU A 141 19.85 5.25 -11.90
N LEU A 142 19.30 4.31 -12.64
CA LEU A 142 17.87 4.13 -12.78
C LEU A 142 17.46 2.83 -12.08
N TYR A 143 16.49 2.92 -11.18
CA TYR A 143 15.93 1.75 -10.49
C TYR A 143 14.51 1.48 -10.96
N GLU A 144 14.25 0.26 -11.38
CA GLU A 144 12.92 -0.25 -11.68
C GLU A 144 12.46 -1.16 -10.54
N ILE A 145 11.34 -0.81 -9.90
CA ILE A 145 10.67 -1.70 -8.95
C ILE A 145 9.39 -2.19 -9.60
N ARG A 146 9.31 -3.50 -9.83
CA ARG A 146 8.17 -4.14 -10.48
C ARG A 146 7.41 -4.99 -9.48
N VAL A 147 6.14 -4.66 -9.27
CA VAL A 147 5.20 -5.48 -8.50
C VAL A 147 4.33 -6.24 -9.49
N LYS A 148 4.27 -7.57 -9.37
CA LYS A 148 3.47 -8.44 -10.23
C LYS A 148 2.68 -9.41 -9.37
N ASP A 149 1.43 -9.59 -9.70
CA ASP A 149 0.53 -10.59 -9.12
C ASP A 149 -0.08 -11.47 -10.22
N ASN A 150 -0.67 -12.59 -9.82
CA ASN A 150 -1.46 -13.46 -10.68
C ASN A 150 -2.95 -13.42 -10.31
N GLY A 151 -3.42 -12.26 -9.85
CA GLY A 151 -4.79 -12.01 -9.44
C GLY A 151 -5.79 -11.93 -10.58
N ILE A 152 -6.96 -11.34 -10.28
CA ILE A 152 -8.07 -11.24 -11.24
C ILE A 152 -7.78 -10.33 -12.44
N GLY A 153 -6.70 -9.54 -12.37
CA GLY A 153 -6.37 -8.55 -13.41
C GLY A 153 -7.31 -7.35 -13.40
N MET A 154 -7.23 -6.56 -14.46
CA MET A 154 -8.03 -5.34 -14.68
C MET A 154 -8.59 -5.34 -16.09
N SER A 155 -9.81 -4.82 -16.26
CA SER A 155 -10.39 -4.65 -17.59
C SER A 155 -9.64 -3.59 -18.41
N PRO A 156 -9.59 -3.69 -19.74
CA PRO A 156 -8.94 -2.68 -20.59
C PRO A 156 -9.50 -1.27 -20.37
N GLU A 157 -10.78 -1.16 -20.10
CA GLU A 157 -11.46 0.11 -19.83
C GLU A 157 -11.02 0.72 -18.49
N PHE A 158 -10.81 -0.13 -17.47
CA PHE A 158 -10.34 0.32 -16.16
C PHE A 158 -8.87 0.73 -16.21
N VAL A 159 -8.02 0.01 -16.92
CA VAL A 159 -6.59 0.33 -17.09
C VAL A 159 -6.38 1.75 -17.62
N GLN A 160 -7.26 2.24 -18.51
CA GLN A 160 -7.18 3.62 -19.03
C GLN A 160 -7.47 4.68 -17.97
N LYS A 161 -8.12 4.32 -16.86
CA LYS A 161 -8.56 5.23 -15.80
C LYS A 161 -7.89 4.96 -14.44
N ILE A 162 -7.00 3.98 -14.38
CA ILE A 162 -6.42 3.50 -13.10
C ILE A 162 -5.73 4.59 -12.28
N PHE A 163 -5.23 5.63 -12.93
CA PHE A 163 -4.60 6.79 -12.29
C PHE A 163 -5.54 7.98 -12.10
N SER A 164 -6.82 7.83 -12.46
CA SER A 164 -7.82 8.87 -12.16
C SER A 164 -8.25 8.78 -10.70
N PRO A 165 -8.39 9.91 -10.00
CA PRO A 165 -8.80 9.92 -8.60
C PRO A 165 -10.16 9.24 -8.40
N PHE A 166 -10.28 8.44 -7.32
CA PHE A 166 -11.53 7.81 -6.87
C PHE A 166 -12.13 6.75 -7.81
N GLU A 167 -11.42 6.34 -8.86
CA GLU A 167 -11.86 5.25 -9.72
C GLU A 167 -11.75 3.89 -9.01
N ARG A 168 -12.74 3.04 -9.23
CA ARG A 168 -12.77 1.64 -8.76
C ARG A 168 -13.40 0.77 -9.83
N GLU A 169 -12.80 -0.36 -10.09
CA GLU A 169 -13.44 -1.41 -10.89
C GLU A 169 -14.59 -2.04 -10.07
N ARG A 170 -15.75 -2.17 -10.71
CA ARG A 170 -16.99 -2.72 -10.11
C ARG A 170 -17.09 -4.20 -10.35
#